data_66d81ef6b5c844c3f9415cb28f596ea5
#
_entry.id   66d81ef6b5c844c3f9415cb28f596ea5
#
_cell.length_a   1.000
_cell.length_b   1.000
_cell.length_c   1.000
_cell.angle_alpha   90.00
_cell.angle_beta   90.00
_cell.angle_gamma   90.00
#
_symmetry.space_group_name_H-M   'P 1'
#
loop_
_entity.id
_entity.type
_entity.pdbx_description
1 polymer ?
#
loop_
_entity_poly.entity_id
_entity_poly.type
_entity_poly.pdbx_seq_one_letter_code
_entity_poly.pdbx_strand_id
1 'polypeptide(L)'
;MRRYVIAIIAAVSLALSGGQAYAQRYLPGMKGLELRGGLVGGSSGDFYLGTAMSVYSGRANRWVFGAEYLQKSYRYKDMSIPRAQFTAEGGYYLNFLSDASKTFFLSIVGSALAGYESVNWGKRLLSDGSRLMVKDAFIYGGAVTLEAECYLTDRIVLLAGIRERVLWGGSVSKFATQFGAGVKFIIN
;
A
#
# COMPACT_ATOMS: atom_id res chain seq x y z
N MET A 1 20.85 12.32 -6.99
CA MET A 1 19.68 12.54 -6.11
C MET A 1 19.03 13.92 -6.33
N ARG A 2 19.74 15.04 -6.26
CA ARG A 2 19.16 16.39 -6.40
C ARG A 2 18.40 16.65 -7.72
N ARG A 3 18.86 16.08 -8.85
CA ARG A 3 18.20 16.22 -10.17
C ARG A 3 16.85 15.50 -10.26
N TYR A 4 16.69 14.35 -9.62
CA TYR A 4 15.43 13.60 -9.61
C TYR A 4 14.40 14.26 -8.69
N VAL A 5 14.83 14.85 -7.58
CA VAL A 5 13.95 15.63 -6.69
C VAL A 5 13.41 16.86 -7.41
N ILE A 6 14.24 17.57 -8.16
CA ILE A 6 13.82 18.72 -8.96
C ILE A 6 12.86 18.31 -10.09
N ALA A 7 13.11 17.18 -10.75
CA ALA A 7 12.21 16.66 -11.79
C ALA A 7 10.85 16.23 -11.22
N ILE A 8 10.82 15.63 -10.04
CA ILE A 8 9.56 15.27 -9.36
C ILE A 8 8.80 16.53 -8.93
N ILE A 9 9.48 17.53 -8.36
CA ILE A 9 8.86 18.82 -7.98
C ILE A 9 8.33 19.54 -9.21
N ALA A 10 9.07 19.57 -10.33
CA ALA A 10 8.63 20.17 -11.58
C ALA A 10 7.44 19.43 -12.20
N ALA A 11 7.42 18.09 -12.17
CA ALA A 11 6.28 17.29 -12.65
C ALA A 11 5.04 17.52 -11.79
N VAL A 12 5.18 17.62 -10.48
CA VAL A 12 4.08 17.92 -9.54
C VAL A 12 3.57 19.36 -9.76
N SER A 13 4.44 20.34 -9.96
CA SER A 13 4.02 21.72 -10.22
C SER A 13 3.35 21.91 -11.58
N LEU A 14 3.78 21.16 -12.63
CA LEU A 14 3.08 21.13 -13.92
C LEU A 14 1.70 20.47 -13.82
N ALA A 15 1.56 19.42 -13.01
CA ALA A 15 0.27 18.77 -12.77
C ALA A 15 -0.72 19.69 -12.02
N LEU A 16 -0.21 20.58 -11.17
CA LEU A 16 -1.02 21.54 -10.41
C LEU A 16 -1.49 22.75 -11.27
N SER A 17 -0.88 23.00 -12.42
CA SER A 17 -1.26 24.11 -13.32
C SER A 17 -2.28 23.75 -14.41
N GLY A 18 -2.70 22.48 -14.48
CA GLY A 18 -3.70 21.98 -15.43
C GLY A 18 -5.13 22.35 -15.04
N GLY A 19 -5.80 23.06 -15.91
CA GLY A 19 -7.08 23.71 -15.88
C GLY A 19 -8.20 23.14 -15.00
N GLN A 20 -9.02 24.07 -14.53
CA GLN A 20 -10.22 23.88 -13.71
C GLN A 20 -11.28 23.03 -14.42
N ALA A 21 -11.20 21.70 -14.26
CA ALA A 21 -12.35 20.85 -14.51
C ALA A 21 -13.12 20.73 -13.19
N TYR A 22 -14.22 21.47 -13.05
CA TYR A 22 -15.18 21.29 -11.98
C TYR A 22 -16.00 20.01 -12.23
N ALA A 23 -15.35 18.86 -12.20
CA ALA A 23 -16.06 17.60 -12.17
C ALA A 23 -16.49 17.32 -10.73
N GLN A 24 -17.72 16.88 -10.54
CA GLN A 24 -18.22 16.38 -9.27
C GLN A 24 -17.44 15.10 -8.92
N ARG A 25 -16.28 15.28 -8.28
CA ARG A 25 -15.41 14.15 -7.85
C ARG A 25 -16.04 13.56 -6.59
N TYR A 26 -16.18 12.21 -6.57
CA TYR A 26 -16.72 11.43 -5.44
C TYR A 26 -18.25 11.38 -5.32
N LEU A 27 -18.89 10.87 -6.34
CA LEU A 27 -20.28 10.45 -6.22
C LEU A 27 -20.37 9.14 -5.41
N PRO A 28 -21.37 9.00 -4.52
CA PRO A 28 -21.64 7.72 -3.87
C PRO A 28 -21.84 6.62 -4.92
N GLY A 29 -21.21 5.46 -4.67
CA GLY A 29 -21.24 4.32 -5.60
C GLY A 29 -20.17 4.33 -6.68
N MET A 30 -19.43 5.42 -6.87
CA MET A 30 -18.28 5.46 -7.79
C MET A 30 -17.23 4.44 -7.36
N LYS A 31 -16.62 3.75 -8.33
CA LYS A 31 -15.65 2.69 -8.11
C LYS A 31 -14.28 3.10 -8.62
N GLY A 32 -13.23 2.57 -7.99
CA GLY A 32 -11.86 2.72 -8.44
C GLY A 32 -11.08 1.42 -8.33
N LEU A 33 -10.20 1.18 -9.29
CA LEU A 33 -9.21 0.10 -9.23
C LEU A 33 -7.86 0.71 -8.90
N GLU A 34 -7.18 0.16 -7.90
CA GLU A 34 -5.92 0.67 -7.38
C GLU A 34 -4.81 -0.36 -7.57
N LEU A 35 -3.66 0.13 -8.04
CA LEU A 35 -2.40 -0.61 -8.06
C LEU A 35 -1.42 0.13 -7.17
N ARG A 36 -0.82 -0.58 -6.22
CA ARG A 36 0.07 -0.01 -5.20
C ARG A 36 1.36 -0.81 -5.11
N GLY A 37 2.45 -0.14 -4.77
CA GLY A 37 3.71 -0.80 -4.49
C GLY A 37 4.66 0.11 -3.74
N GLY A 38 5.67 -0.49 -3.10
CA GLY A 38 6.62 0.29 -2.33
C GLY A 38 7.59 -0.56 -1.53
N LEU A 39 8.23 0.09 -0.56
CA LEU A 39 9.26 -0.50 0.28
C LEU A 39 8.71 -0.82 1.67
N VAL A 40 9.30 -1.83 2.30
CA VAL A 40 8.96 -2.28 3.66
C VAL A 40 10.12 -2.00 4.60
N GLY A 41 9.85 -1.30 5.70
CA GLY A 41 10.87 -0.96 6.71
C GLY A 41 11.99 -0.06 6.23
N GLY A 42 11.84 0.60 5.07
CA GLY A 42 12.88 1.47 4.49
C GLY A 42 14.08 0.73 3.89
N SER A 43 14.04 -0.60 3.80
CA SER A 43 15.09 -1.42 3.19
C SER A 43 14.87 -1.55 1.69
N SER A 44 15.93 -1.38 0.89
CA SER A 44 15.84 -1.47 -0.57
C SER A 44 15.60 -2.88 -1.12
N GLY A 45 15.72 -3.90 -0.27
CA GLY A 45 15.49 -5.32 -0.65
C GLY A 45 14.09 -5.84 -0.28
N ASP A 46 13.36 -5.12 0.54
CA ASP A 46 12.05 -5.51 1.03
C ASP A 46 10.97 -4.66 0.34
N PHE A 47 10.01 -5.30 -0.30
CA PHE A 47 8.99 -4.60 -1.10
C PHE A 47 7.60 -5.21 -0.91
N TYR A 48 6.60 -4.47 -1.33
CA TYR A 48 5.24 -4.97 -1.46
C TYR A 48 4.62 -4.53 -2.80
N LEU A 49 3.67 -5.32 -3.25
CA LEU A 49 2.81 -5.03 -4.41
C LEU A 49 1.38 -5.39 -4.03
N GLY A 50 0.43 -4.55 -4.40
CA GLY A 50 -0.97 -4.77 -4.09
C GLY A 50 -1.91 -4.22 -5.13
N THR A 51 -3.11 -4.79 -5.15
CA THR A 51 -4.25 -4.28 -5.93
C THR A 51 -5.45 -4.17 -5.02
N ALA A 52 -6.29 -3.16 -5.27
CA ALA A 52 -7.50 -2.98 -4.49
C ALA A 52 -8.61 -2.36 -5.33
N MET A 53 -9.84 -2.62 -4.94
CA MET A 53 -11.04 -1.97 -5.44
C MET A 53 -11.57 -1.03 -4.36
N SER A 54 -11.84 0.20 -4.74
CA SER A 54 -12.46 1.20 -3.87
C SER A 54 -13.89 1.49 -4.31
N VAL A 55 -14.78 1.71 -3.32
CA VAL A 55 -16.18 2.11 -3.53
C VAL A 55 -16.46 3.33 -2.68
N TYR A 56 -16.77 4.44 -3.32
CA TYR A 56 -17.00 5.71 -2.63
C TYR A 56 -18.38 5.75 -1.97
N SER A 57 -18.40 6.17 -0.69
CA SER A 57 -19.62 6.32 0.10
C SER A 57 -20.12 7.77 0.21
N GLY A 58 -19.38 8.72 -0.40
CA GLY A 58 -19.64 10.15 -0.36
C GLY A 58 -18.62 10.94 0.46
N ARG A 59 -18.50 12.25 0.18
CA ARG A 59 -17.53 13.18 0.80
C ARG A 59 -16.07 12.70 0.72
N ALA A 60 -15.70 12.01 -0.39
CA ALA A 60 -14.41 11.39 -0.59
C ALA A 60 -14.08 10.19 0.34
N ASN A 61 -14.99 9.80 1.23
CA ASN A 61 -14.85 8.58 2.02
C ASN A 61 -15.12 7.35 1.15
N ARG A 62 -14.42 6.24 1.42
CA ARG A 62 -14.58 5.03 0.63
C ARG A 62 -14.27 3.75 1.40
N TRP A 63 -14.93 2.68 1.01
CA TRP A 63 -14.52 1.33 1.33
C TRP A 63 -13.46 0.85 0.35
N VAL A 64 -12.50 0.09 0.84
CA VAL A 64 -11.46 -0.51 0.02
C VAL A 64 -11.32 -1.99 0.36
N PHE A 65 -11.28 -2.82 -0.68
CA PHE A 65 -11.06 -4.26 -0.60
C PHE A 65 -9.91 -4.61 -1.52
N GLY A 66 -8.90 -5.29 -1.01
CA GLY A 66 -7.69 -5.54 -1.77
C GLY A 66 -6.96 -6.81 -1.41
N ALA A 67 -5.93 -7.07 -2.18
CA ALA A 67 -4.95 -8.12 -1.92
C ALA A 67 -3.54 -7.56 -2.09
N GLU A 68 -2.64 -8.02 -1.25
CA GLU A 68 -1.26 -7.56 -1.21
C GLU A 68 -0.28 -8.72 -1.08
N TYR A 69 0.77 -8.67 -1.84
CA TYR A 69 1.97 -9.47 -1.70
C TYR A 69 3.07 -8.63 -1.06
N LEU A 70 3.67 -9.14 0.01
CA LEU A 70 4.79 -8.50 0.67
C LEU A 70 5.95 -9.48 0.76
N GLN A 71 7.12 -9.06 0.36
CA GLN A 71 8.36 -9.81 0.51
C GLN A 71 9.31 -9.07 1.42
N LYS A 72 9.84 -9.79 2.40
CA LYS A 72 10.87 -9.31 3.32
C LYS A 72 11.94 -10.37 3.49
N SER A 73 13.20 -9.96 3.52
CA SER A 73 14.34 -10.86 3.66
C SER A 73 15.00 -10.70 5.02
N TYR A 74 15.26 -11.80 5.67
CA TYR A 74 16.00 -11.83 6.94
C TYR A 74 17.38 -12.44 6.71
N ARG A 75 18.40 -11.76 7.19
CA ARG A 75 19.77 -12.26 7.12
C ARG A 75 20.02 -13.20 8.31
N TYR A 76 20.41 -14.43 7.99
CA TYR A 76 20.90 -15.40 8.96
C TYR A 76 22.30 -15.84 8.57
N LYS A 77 23.33 -15.47 9.36
CA LYS A 77 24.76 -15.58 8.97
C LYS A 77 24.99 -14.91 7.61
N ASP A 78 25.48 -15.66 6.62
CA ASP A 78 25.73 -15.17 5.25
C ASP A 78 24.59 -15.50 4.28
N MET A 79 23.43 -16.01 4.78
CA MET A 79 22.28 -16.41 3.97
C MET A 79 21.11 -15.43 4.17
N SER A 80 20.40 -15.16 3.08
CA SER A 80 19.15 -14.39 3.08
C SER A 80 17.97 -15.36 3.04
N ILE A 81 17.10 -15.30 4.05
CA ILE A 81 15.89 -16.12 4.15
C ILE A 81 14.70 -15.27 3.71
N PRO A 82 14.10 -15.54 2.54
CA PRO A 82 12.95 -14.80 2.05
C PRO A 82 11.70 -15.20 2.85
N ARG A 83 10.90 -14.21 3.20
CA ARG A 83 9.57 -14.33 3.79
C ARG A 83 8.58 -13.67 2.87
N ALA A 84 7.60 -14.41 2.42
CA ALA A 84 6.51 -13.94 1.59
C ALA A 84 5.21 -13.92 2.40
N GLN A 85 4.44 -12.86 2.26
CA GLN A 85 3.11 -12.73 2.85
C GLN A 85 2.10 -12.41 1.75
N PHE A 86 0.99 -13.13 1.74
CA PHE A 86 -0.18 -12.87 0.91
C PHE A 86 -1.31 -12.46 1.84
N THR A 87 -1.79 -11.24 1.74
CA THR A 87 -2.86 -10.73 2.61
C THR A 87 -4.03 -10.19 1.80
N ALA A 88 -5.23 -10.51 2.23
CA ALA A 88 -6.45 -9.79 1.84
C ALA A 88 -6.69 -8.65 2.82
N GLU A 89 -7.30 -7.58 2.34
CA GLU A 89 -7.55 -6.35 3.08
C GLU A 89 -9.00 -5.91 2.91
N GLY A 90 -9.60 -5.45 4.00
CA GLY A 90 -10.84 -4.67 4.00
C GLY A 90 -10.68 -3.45 4.88
N GLY A 91 -10.92 -2.25 4.35
CA GLY A 91 -10.67 -1.02 5.08
C GLY A 91 -11.63 0.11 4.74
N TYR A 92 -11.66 1.12 5.60
CA TYR A 92 -12.43 2.32 5.40
C TYR A 92 -11.53 3.55 5.45
N TYR A 93 -11.66 4.39 4.42
CA TYR A 93 -10.92 5.62 4.22
C TYR A 93 -11.77 6.81 4.65
N LEU A 94 -11.27 7.54 5.64
CA LEU A 94 -11.83 8.81 6.08
C LEU A 94 -11.00 9.95 5.49
N ASN A 95 -11.60 10.69 4.58
CA ASN A 95 -10.98 11.91 4.07
C ASN A 95 -11.16 13.02 5.11
N PHE A 96 -10.06 13.63 5.53
CA PHE A 96 -10.08 14.71 6.52
C PHE A 96 -9.55 16.04 5.98
N LEU A 97 -8.87 16.03 4.85
CA LEU A 97 -8.37 17.24 4.21
C LEU A 97 -8.49 17.16 2.69
N SER A 98 -8.96 18.22 2.08
CA SER A 98 -8.96 18.40 0.64
C SER A 98 -8.70 19.85 0.29
N ASP A 99 -8.01 20.09 -0.83
CA ASP A 99 -7.84 21.44 -1.36
C ASP A 99 -9.14 22.01 -1.95
N ALA A 100 -9.17 23.31 -2.18
CA ALA A 100 -10.33 24.02 -2.74
C ALA A 100 -10.64 23.54 -4.17
N SER A 101 -9.62 23.17 -4.94
CA SER A 101 -9.74 22.68 -6.32
C SER A 101 -10.17 21.22 -6.39
N LYS A 102 -10.26 20.51 -5.26
CA LYS A 102 -10.56 19.06 -5.21
C LYS A 102 -9.59 18.21 -6.03
N THR A 103 -8.35 18.65 -6.11
CA THR A 103 -7.27 17.96 -6.82
C THR A 103 -6.43 17.11 -5.87
N PHE A 104 -6.29 17.56 -4.62
CA PHE A 104 -5.54 16.88 -3.57
C PHE A 104 -6.44 16.49 -2.41
N PHE A 105 -6.25 15.26 -1.91
CA PHE A 105 -6.98 14.73 -0.76
C PHE A 105 -6.03 14.00 0.17
N LEU A 106 -6.27 14.13 1.46
CA LEU A 106 -5.54 13.40 2.49
C LEU A 106 -6.53 12.60 3.32
N SER A 107 -6.26 11.30 3.43
CA SER A 107 -7.14 10.36 4.12
C SER A 107 -6.38 9.56 5.17
N ILE A 108 -7.07 9.28 6.28
CA ILE A 108 -6.63 8.27 7.25
C ILE A 108 -7.46 7.01 7.04
N VAL A 109 -6.83 5.86 7.22
CA VAL A 109 -7.42 4.57 6.92
C VAL A 109 -7.26 3.62 8.10
N GLY A 110 -8.33 2.94 8.45
CA GLY A 110 -8.29 1.75 9.28
C GLY A 110 -8.64 0.53 8.45
N SER A 111 -7.83 -0.53 8.49
CA SER A 111 -8.09 -1.76 7.74
C SER A 111 -7.83 -3.00 8.57
N ALA A 112 -8.62 -4.06 8.29
CA ALA A 112 -8.41 -5.41 8.76
C ALA A 112 -7.68 -6.22 7.69
N LEU A 113 -6.78 -7.09 8.11
CA LEU A 113 -5.92 -7.90 7.26
C LEU A 113 -6.04 -9.37 7.68
N ALA A 114 -6.12 -10.25 6.68
CA ALA A 114 -6.03 -11.70 6.89
C ALA A 114 -5.26 -12.32 5.74
N GLY A 115 -4.45 -13.34 6.01
CA GLY A 115 -3.65 -13.92 4.96
C GLY A 115 -2.77 -15.07 5.40
N TYR A 116 -1.75 -15.34 4.61
CA TYR A 116 -0.85 -16.46 4.78
C TYR A 116 0.60 -16.00 4.64
N GLU A 117 1.44 -16.48 5.52
CA GLU A 117 2.87 -16.25 5.53
C GLU A 117 3.61 -17.53 5.17
N SER A 118 4.52 -17.44 4.21
CA SER A 118 5.44 -18.51 3.87
C SER A 118 6.88 -18.08 4.10
N VAL A 119 7.64 -18.90 4.79
CA VAL A 119 9.05 -18.65 5.08
C VAL A 119 9.89 -19.62 4.26
N ASN A 120 10.87 -19.06 3.52
CA ASN A 120 11.75 -19.81 2.63
C ASN A 120 10.99 -20.71 1.62
N TRP A 121 9.79 -20.28 1.20
CA TRP A 121 8.91 -21.02 0.29
C TRP A 121 8.62 -22.46 0.77
N GLY A 122 8.46 -22.64 2.09
CA GLY A 122 8.20 -23.94 2.72
C GLY A 122 9.42 -24.86 2.85
N LYS A 123 10.58 -24.46 2.37
CA LYS A 123 11.82 -25.25 2.48
C LYS A 123 12.41 -25.11 3.89
N ARG A 124 12.41 -26.20 4.64
CA ARG A 124 12.92 -26.22 6.01
C ARG A 124 14.43 -26.44 6.12
N LEU A 125 15.06 -27.01 5.11
CA LEU A 125 16.49 -27.27 5.08
C LEU A 125 17.21 -26.10 4.42
N LEU A 126 18.16 -25.51 5.14
CA LEU A 126 19.06 -24.50 4.61
C LEU A 126 20.27 -25.15 3.94
N SER A 127 20.99 -24.41 3.11
CA SER A 127 22.17 -24.91 2.40
C SER A 127 23.34 -25.29 3.30
N ASP A 128 23.35 -24.83 4.55
CA ASP A 128 24.32 -25.21 5.59
C ASP A 128 23.91 -26.47 6.41
N GLY A 129 22.81 -27.15 6.03
CA GLY A 129 22.28 -28.32 6.71
C GLY A 129 21.45 -28.00 7.97
N SER A 130 21.32 -26.72 8.34
CA SER A 130 20.47 -26.33 9.48
C SER A 130 18.99 -26.38 9.10
N ARG A 131 18.12 -26.66 10.07
CA ARG A 131 16.67 -26.71 9.87
C ARG A 131 16.02 -25.45 10.40
N LEU A 132 15.19 -24.80 9.57
CA LEU A 132 14.31 -23.72 10.00
C LEU A 132 13.22 -24.29 10.93
N MET A 133 13.14 -23.76 12.15
CA MET A 133 12.06 -24.08 13.10
C MET A 133 10.76 -23.36 12.78
N VAL A 134 10.83 -22.35 11.91
CA VAL A 134 9.71 -21.48 11.50
C VAL A 134 8.84 -22.21 10.49
N LYS A 135 7.53 -22.20 10.71
CA LYS A 135 6.52 -22.79 9.82
C LYS A 135 5.73 -21.71 9.13
N ASP A 136 5.23 -22.07 7.96
CA ASP A 136 4.18 -21.28 7.30
C ASP A 136 2.96 -21.16 8.22
N ALA A 137 2.35 -19.98 8.26
CA ALA A 137 1.30 -19.70 9.23
C ALA A 137 0.20 -18.80 8.61
N PHE A 138 -1.01 -18.98 9.12
CA PHE A 138 -2.09 -18.02 8.90
C PHE A 138 -1.80 -16.77 9.74
N ILE A 139 -1.94 -15.61 9.09
CA ILE A 139 -1.70 -14.30 9.71
C ILE A 139 -2.98 -13.46 9.64
N TYR A 140 -3.22 -12.68 10.67
CA TYR A 140 -4.34 -11.75 10.74
C TYR A 140 -3.95 -10.51 11.55
N GLY A 141 -4.67 -9.42 11.33
CA GLY A 141 -4.38 -8.19 12.06
C GLY A 141 -5.03 -6.97 11.48
N GLY A 142 -4.38 -5.85 11.63
CA GLY A 142 -4.87 -4.57 11.12
C GLY A 142 -3.74 -3.67 10.63
N ALA A 143 -4.15 -2.59 9.97
CA ALA A 143 -3.24 -1.53 9.56
C ALA A 143 -3.90 -0.15 9.72
N VAL A 144 -3.05 0.84 9.97
CA VAL A 144 -3.39 2.25 9.87
C VAL A 144 -2.56 2.85 8.74
N THR A 145 -3.21 3.58 7.83
CA THR A 145 -2.54 4.20 6.68
C THR A 145 -2.87 5.69 6.65
N LEU A 146 -1.87 6.50 6.37
CA LEU A 146 -2.04 7.88 5.92
C LEU A 146 -1.77 7.91 4.42
N GLU A 147 -2.78 8.32 3.64
CA GLU A 147 -2.71 8.31 2.17
C GLU A 147 -3.05 9.68 1.60
N ALA A 148 -2.21 10.13 0.68
CA ALA A 148 -2.40 11.30 -0.13
C ALA A 148 -2.83 10.89 -1.55
N GLU A 149 -3.84 11.55 -2.09
CA GLU A 149 -4.33 11.39 -3.46
C GLU A 149 -4.14 12.67 -4.24
N CYS A 150 -3.62 12.55 -5.46
CA CYS A 150 -3.49 13.65 -6.39
C CYS A 150 -4.14 13.29 -7.73
N TYR A 151 -5.18 14.00 -8.11
CA TYR A 151 -5.87 13.81 -9.38
C TYR A 151 -5.07 14.40 -10.53
N LEU A 152 -4.61 13.54 -11.44
CA LEU A 152 -4.00 13.97 -12.71
C LEU A 152 -5.09 14.25 -13.76
N THR A 153 -6.12 13.41 -13.77
CA THR A 153 -7.30 13.56 -14.62
C THR A 153 -8.53 13.10 -13.85
N ASP A 154 -9.72 13.18 -14.42
CA ASP A 154 -10.96 12.69 -13.79
C ASP A 154 -10.96 11.17 -13.57
N ARG A 155 -10.07 10.43 -14.25
CA ARG A 155 -9.99 8.97 -14.19
C ARG A 155 -8.70 8.44 -13.60
N ILE A 156 -7.64 9.25 -13.51
CA ILE A 156 -6.32 8.81 -13.06
C ILE A 156 -5.91 9.61 -11.84
N VAL A 157 -5.67 8.90 -10.76
CA VAL A 157 -5.27 9.47 -9.47
C VAL A 157 -3.95 8.85 -9.05
N LEU A 158 -2.98 9.68 -8.68
CA LEU A 158 -1.76 9.22 -8.02
C LEU A 158 -2.01 9.05 -6.52
N LEU A 159 -1.46 7.98 -5.98
CA LEU A 159 -1.50 7.65 -4.57
C LEU A 159 -0.09 7.69 -4.00
N ALA A 160 0.04 8.21 -2.78
CA ALA A 160 1.26 8.10 -1.98
C ALA A 160 0.86 7.90 -0.52
N GLY A 161 1.54 7.00 0.19
CA GLY A 161 1.13 6.72 1.56
C GLY A 161 2.20 6.09 2.43
N ILE A 162 1.95 6.20 3.73
CA ILE A 162 2.70 5.53 4.78
C ILE A 162 1.70 4.66 5.53
N ARG A 163 2.07 3.41 5.76
CA ARG A 163 1.23 2.40 6.40
C ARG A 163 1.98 1.69 7.50
N GLU A 164 1.36 1.57 8.66
CA GLU A 164 1.83 0.72 9.74
C GLU A 164 0.89 -0.49 9.87
N ARG A 165 1.47 -1.70 9.81
CA ARG A 165 0.74 -2.96 9.92
C ARG A 165 1.09 -3.66 11.22
N VAL A 166 0.07 -4.24 11.85
CA VAL A 166 0.23 -5.11 13.03
C VAL A 166 -0.41 -6.45 12.71
N LEU A 167 0.41 -7.51 12.63
CA LEU A 167 -0.04 -8.86 12.28
C LEU A 167 0.32 -9.85 13.38
N TRP A 168 -0.62 -10.73 13.67
CA TRP A 168 -0.49 -11.86 14.58
C TRP A 168 -0.55 -13.18 13.81
N GLY A 169 -0.09 -14.26 14.45
CA GLY A 169 -0.07 -15.60 13.86
C GLY A 169 1.24 -15.92 13.12
N GLY A 170 1.98 -14.92 12.67
CA GLY A 170 3.26 -15.09 11.99
C GLY A 170 4.42 -15.38 12.93
N SER A 171 5.52 -15.83 12.36
CA SER A 171 6.70 -16.31 13.08
C SER A 171 7.70 -15.22 13.43
N VAL A 172 7.59 -14.03 12.85
CA VAL A 172 8.57 -12.93 12.95
C VAL A 172 7.81 -11.62 13.16
N SER A 173 8.53 -10.56 13.45
CA SER A 173 8.03 -9.21 13.77
C SER A 173 6.55 -8.92 13.45
N LYS A 174 5.80 -8.54 14.47
CA LYS A 174 4.38 -8.18 14.35
C LYS A 174 4.15 -6.86 13.60
N PHE A 175 5.14 -5.98 13.61
CA PHE A 175 5.06 -4.64 13.04
C PHE A 175 5.78 -4.57 11.70
N ALA A 176 5.19 -3.87 10.75
CA ALA A 176 5.81 -3.59 9.46
C ALA A 176 5.33 -2.24 8.92
N THR A 177 6.28 -1.30 8.84
CA THR A 177 6.06 0.01 8.22
C THR A 177 6.25 -0.12 6.72
N GLN A 178 5.32 0.42 5.93
CA GLN A 178 5.37 0.44 4.47
C GLN A 178 5.33 1.89 3.98
N PHE A 179 6.15 2.17 2.96
CA PHE A 179 6.16 3.43 2.23
C PHE A 179 5.88 3.12 0.77
N GLY A 180 4.86 3.72 0.21
CA GLY A 180 4.48 3.36 -1.14
C GLY A 180 3.81 4.44 -1.94
N ALA A 181 3.71 4.12 -3.22
CA ALA A 181 2.98 4.91 -4.20
C ALA A 181 2.10 3.99 -5.04
N GLY A 182 1.15 4.57 -5.73
CA GLY A 182 0.24 3.82 -6.57
C GLY A 182 -0.48 4.69 -7.58
N VAL A 183 -1.30 4.02 -8.37
CA VAL A 183 -2.21 4.65 -9.32
C VAL A 183 -3.60 4.07 -9.11
N LYS A 184 -4.59 4.94 -9.09
CA LYS A 184 -6.00 4.56 -9.06
C LYS A 184 -6.66 4.97 -10.37
N PHE A 185 -7.41 4.06 -10.94
CA PHE A 185 -8.26 4.27 -12.10
C PHE A 185 -9.72 4.32 -11.65
N ILE A 186 -10.37 5.44 -11.89
CA ILE A 186 -11.81 5.59 -11.62
C ILE A 186 -12.59 4.88 -12.74
N ILE A 187 -13.44 3.94 -12.34
CA ILE A 187 -14.33 3.17 -13.20
C ILE A 187 -15.77 3.47 -12.76
N ASN A 188 -16.59 3.86 -13.70
CA ASN A 188 -18.03 4.06 -13.47
C ASN A 188 -18.81 2.87 -14.01
#